data_b1241c7999c244109a60bec5c8c1eafe
#
_entry.id   b1241c7999c244109a60bec5c8c1eafe
#
_cell.length_a   1.000
_cell.length_b   1.000
_cell.length_c   1.000
_cell.angle_alpha   90.00
_cell.angle_beta   90.00
_cell.angle_gamma   90.00
#
_symmetry.space_group_name_H-M   'P 1'
#
loop_
_entity.id
_entity.type
_entity.pdbx_description
1 polymer ?
#
loop_
_entity_poly.entity_id
_entity_poly.type
_entity_poly.pdbx_seq_one_letter_code
_entity_poly.pdbx_strand_id
1 'polypeptide(L)'
;MARILIVDDEPRIRDLIREHLQYAGFTCAEAGDGTQALAELANGGIDLVILDIMMPFMDGMTCLREMRTRKIMTPVIMLTARSEEYDKLAGLEGGADDYVVKPFSPRELVARVKAVLARTMPAPVAEGNVYTFGNLVIDTASHSVKVAGQEAPLTPKEFDLLVFLVNNKGIALSREKILQKVWNYDYFGEDRTVDTHVKMLRGHLGKCRGYIATVWGIG
;
A
#
# COMPACT_ATOMS: atom_id res chain seq x y z
N MET A 1 1.24 -13.64 -14.92
CA MET A 1 1.81 -12.34 -15.31
C MET A 1 1.00 -11.30 -14.58
N ALA A 2 1.61 -10.42 -13.79
CA ALA A 2 0.84 -9.44 -13.03
C ALA A 2 0.22 -8.38 -13.95
N ARG A 3 -1.01 -7.98 -13.64
CA ARG A 3 -1.80 -6.98 -14.39
C ARG A 3 -1.88 -5.69 -13.61
N ILE A 4 -1.36 -4.61 -14.18
CA ILE A 4 -1.28 -3.28 -13.57
C ILE A 4 -2.35 -2.38 -14.16
N LEU A 5 -3.14 -1.71 -13.30
CA LEU A 5 -4.06 -0.67 -13.73
C LEU A 5 -3.36 0.70 -13.66
N ILE A 6 -3.30 1.39 -14.77
CA ILE A 6 -2.72 2.74 -14.90
C ILE A 6 -3.88 3.73 -14.95
N VAL A 7 -3.92 4.64 -14.00
CA VAL A 7 -5.00 5.63 -13.86
C VAL A 7 -4.39 7.03 -13.87
N ASP A 8 -4.58 7.74 -14.96
CA ASP A 8 -4.08 9.11 -15.18
C ASP A 8 -4.94 9.75 -16.28
N ASP A 9 -5.31 11.00 -16.17
CA ASP A 9 -6.15 11.66 -17.20
C ASP A 9 -5.36 12.01 -18.46
N GLU A 10 -4.03 12.09 -18.39
CA GLU A 10 -3.15 12.36 -19.53
C GLU A 10 -2.81 11.08 -20.31
N PRO A 11 -3.33 10.88 -21.56
CA PRO A 11 -3.05 9.67 -22.35
C PRO A 11 -1.54 9.45 -22.58
N ARG A 12 -0.76 10.51 -22.75
CA ARG A 12 0.69 10.42 -22.96
C ARG A 12 1.43 9.83 -21.76
N ILE A 13 0.97 10.13 -20.54
CA ILE A 13 1.55 9.58 -19.31
C ILE A 13 1.19 8.10 -19.22
N ARG A 14 -0.07 7.74 -19.50
CA ARG A 14 -0.48 6.33 -19.52
C ARG A 14 0.32 5.53 -20.55
N ASP A 15 0.48 6.04 -21.78
CA ASP A 15 1.28 5.40 -22.83
C ASP A 15 2.73 5.17 -22.37
N LEU A 16 3.37 6.19 -21.81
CA LEU A 16 4.74 6.11 -21.30
C LEU A 16 4.89 5.02 -20.22
N ILE A 17 3.99 5.02 -19.24
CA ILE A 17 4.00 4.04 -18.15
C ILE A 17 3.75 2.64 -18.71
N ARG A 18 2.76 2.47 -19.56
CA ARG A 18 2.41 1.19 -20.20
C ARG A 18 3.59 0.59 -20.95
N GLU A 19 4.25 1.36 -21.83
CA GLU A 19 5.41 0.88 -22.59
C GLU A 19 6.50 0.30 -21.69
N HIS A 20 6.85 1.01 -20.60
CA HIS A 20 7.89 0.58 -19.69
C HIS A 20 7.47 -0.64 -18.85
N LEU A 21 6.21 -0.72 -18.43
CA LEU A 21 5.67 -1.87 -17.72
C LEU A 21 5.60 -3.12 -18.62
N GLN A 22 5.16 -2.96 -19.85
CA GLN A 22 5.12 -4.06 -20.83
C GLN A 22 6.53 -4.57 -21.14
N TYR A 23 7.51 -3.67 -21.31
CA TYR A 23 8.91 -4.06 -21.48
C TYR A 23 9.43 -4.84 -20.26
N ALA A 24 8.95 -4.51 -19.06
CA ALA A 24 9.30 -5.21 -17.82
C ALA A 24 8.52 -6.53 -17.60
N GLY A 25 7.63 -6.92 -18.52
CA GLY A 25 6.90 -8.18 -18.52
C GLY A 25 5.54 -8.12 -17.80
N PHE A 26 4.96 -6.94 -17.59
CA PHE A 26 3.63 -6.78 -17.01
C PHE A 26 2.55 -6.64 -18.10
N THR A 27 1.32 -6.99 -17.78
CA THR A 27 0.14 -6.60 -18.56
C THR A 27 -0.50 -5.38 -17.96
N CYS A 28 -1.12 -4.52 -18.79
CA CYS A 28 -1.68 -3.25 -18.34
C CYS A 28 -3.16 -3.14 -18.72
N ALA A 29 -3.92 -2.51 -17.84
CA ALA A 29 -5.22 -1.90 -18.09
C ALA A 29 -5.10 -0.39 -17.86
N GLU A 30 -6.00 0.41 -18.43
CA GLU A 30 -5.96 1.86 -18.36
C GLU A 30 -7.31 2.43 -17.95
N ALA A 31 -7.27 3.55 -17.23
CA ALA A 31 -8.43 4.36 -16.90
C ALA A 31 -8.04 5.85 -16.93
N GLY A 32 -8.97 6.70 -17.34
CA GLY A 32 -8.75 8.14 -17.43
C GLY A 32 -9.19 8.92 -16.20
N ASP A 33 -9.86 8.27 -15.25
CA ASP A 33 -10.33 8.86 -14.01
C ASP A 33 -10.63 7.77 -12.95
N GLY A 34 -10.91 8.21 -11.72
CA GLY A 34 -11.19 7.28 -10.63
C GLY A 34 -12.48 6.47 -10.80
N THR A 35 -13.47 6.96 -11.55
CA THR A 35 -14.72 6.23 -11.80
C THR A 35 -14.48 5.04 -12.70
N GLN A 36 -13.73 5.23 -13.78
CA GLN A 36 -13.31 4.18 -14.68
C GLN A 36 -12.41 3.16 -13.96
N ALA A 37 -11.50 3.64 -13.10
CA ALA A 37 -10.63 2.79 -12.30
C ALA A 37 -11.44 1.84 -11.39
N LEU A 38 -12.47 2.35 -10.71
CA LEU A 38 -13.34 1.53 -9.87
C LEU A 38 -14.13 0.50 -10.68
N ALA A 39 -14.54 0.83 -11.91
CA ALA A 39 -15.20 -0.10 -12.80
C ALA A 39 -14.27 -1.24 -13.24
N GLU A 40 -13.01 -0.93 -13.61
CA GLU A 40 -12.00 -1.93 -13.94
C GLU A 40 -11.68 -2.84 -12.75
N LEU A 41 -11.55 -2.28 -11.57
CA LEU A 41 -11.30 -3.03 -10.33
C LEU A 41 -12.45 -3.98 -9.98
N ALA A 42 -13.70 -3.60 -10.27
CA ALA A 42 -14.87 -4.45 -10.06
C ALA A 42 -14.86 -5.70 -10.96
N ASN A 43 -14.21 -5.63 -12.12
CA ASN A 43 -14.03 -6.79 -13.03
C ASN A 43 -12.99 -7.79 -12.49
N GLY A 44 -12.20 -7.40 -11.49
CA GLY A 44 -11.17 -8.23 -10.88
C GLY A 44 -9.90 -8.42 -11.74
N GLY A 45 -8.95 -9.14 -11.18
CA GLY A 45 -7.70 -9.50 -11.88
C GLY A 45 -6.69 -8.36 -12.02
N ILE A 46 -6.79 -7.30 -11.20
CA ILE A 46 -5.79 -6.25 -11.07
C ILE A 46 -4.92 -6.53 -9.85
N ASP A 47 -3.61 -6.62 -10.06
CA ASP A 47 -2.62 -6.94 -9.02
C ASP A 47 -2.02 -5.70 -8.36
N LEU A 48 -2.02 -4.54 -9.05
CA LEU A 48 -1.54 -3.25 -8.54
C LEU A 48 -2.18 -2.11 -9.33
N VAL A 49 -2.41 -0.99 -8.66
CA VAL A 49 -2.90 0.26 -9.26
C VAL A 49 -1.81 1.32 -9.19
N ILE A 50 -1.53 2.00 -10.30
CA ILE A 50 -0.80 3.27 -10.36
C ILE A 50 -1.86 4.34 -10.54
N LEU A 51 -1.96 5.28 -9.59
CA LEU A 51 -3.09 6.19 -9.48
C LEU A 51 -2.63 7.63 -9.37
N ASP A 52 -2.93 8.44 -10.38
CA ASP A 52 -2.71 9.88 -10.29
C ASP A 52 -3.67 10.52 -9.29
N ILE A 53 -3.18 11.52 -8.57
CA ILE A 53 -3.99 12.28 -7.60
C ILE A 53 -4.90 13.26 -8.31
N MET A 54 -4.36 14.01 -9.26
CA MET A 54 -5.05 15.13 -9.88
C MET A 54 -5.74 14.71 -11.18
N MET A 55 -6.98 14.25 -11.06
CA MET A 55 -7.79 13.86 -12.22
C MET A 55 -9.18 14.49 -12.19
N PRO A 56 -9.82 14.71 -13.38
CA PRO A 56 -11.19 15.16 -13.44
C PRO A 56 -12.18 14.12 -12.94
N PHE A 57 -13.43 14.55 -12.66
CA PHE A 57 -14.56 13.73 -12.19
C PHE A 57 -14.34 13.10 -10.82
N MET A 58 -13.43 12.18 -10.68
CA MET A 58 -13.04 11.56 -9.42
C MET A 58 -11.52 11.59 -9.29
N ASP A 59 -11.01 12.36 -8.33
CA ASP A 59 -9.59 12.44 -8.00
C ASP A 59 -9.06 11.11 -7.39
N GLY A 60 -7.73 10.93 -7.42
CA GLY A 60 -7.11 9.70 -6.96
C GLY A 60 -7.30 9.41 -5.47
N MET A 61 -7.37 10.45 -4.63
CA MET A 61 -7.57 10.26 -3.19
C MET A 61 -8.99 9.78 -2.88
N THR A 62 -9.97 10.34 -3.58
CA THR A 62 -11.36 9.91 -3.48
C THR A 62 -11.51 8.47 -4.01
N CYS A 63 -10.85 8.14 -5.13
CA CYS A 63 -10.82 6.78 -5.68
C CYS A 63 -10.22 5.79 -4.68
N LEU A 64 -9.06 6.08 -4.09
CA LEU A 64 -8.41 5.24 -3.09
C LEU A 64 -9.31 5.01 -1.86
N ARG A 65 -9.93 6.06 -1.34
CA ARG A 65 -10.87 5.98 -0.22
C ARG A 65 -12.06 5.08 -0.54
N GLU A 66 -12.61 5.22 -1.74
CA GLU A 66 -13.72 4.40 -2.21
C GLU A 66 -13.31 2.92 -2.39
N MET A 67 -12.10 2.65 -2.91
CA MET A 67 -11.54 1.29 -2.96
C MET A 67 -11.53 0.66 -1.56
N ARG A 68 -11.00 1.35 -0.56
CA ARG A 68 -10.90 0.84 0.82
C ARG A 68 -12.27 0.66 1.47
N THR A 69 -13.20 1.57 1.21
CA THR A 69 -14.62 1.44 1.66
C THR A 69 -15.27 0.17 1.09
N ARG A 70 -14.99 -0.15 -0.15
CA ARG A 70 -15.46 -1.38 -0.83
C ARG A 70 -14.61 -2.63 -0.49
N LYS A 71 -13.66 -2.51 0.43
CA LYS A 71 -12.71 -3.58 0.83
C LYS A 71 -11.86 -4.10 -0.33
N ILE A 72 -11.60 -3.26 -1.32
CA ILE A 72 -10.63 -3.54 -2.38
C ILE A 72 -9.24 -3.22 -1.82
N MET A 73 -8.47 -4.27 -1.49
CA MET A 73 -7.15 -4.16 -0.85
C MET A 73 -6.00 -4.22 -1.87
N THR A 74 -6.30 -4.18 -3.16
CA THR A 74 -5.29 -4.08 -4.22
C THR A 74 -4.30 -2.97 -3.88
N PRO A 75 -2.98 -3.23 -3.93
CA PRO A 75 -1.95 -2.25 -3.63
C PRO A 75 -2.00 -1.07 -4.60
N VAL A 76 -1.69 0.11 -4.07
CA VAL A 76 -1.77 1.37 -4.82
C VAL A 76 -0.48 2.15 -4.69
N ILE A 77 0.10 2.54 -5.84
CA ILE A 77 1.17 3.54 -5.93
C ILE A 77 0.53 4.84 -6.40
N MET A 78 0.59 5.88 -5.56
CA MET A 78 0.05 7.19 -5.93
C MET A 78 1.08 7.99 -6.73
N LEU A 79 0.62 8.68 -7.80
CA LEU A 79 1.43 9.68 -8.49
C LEU A 79 1.01 11.08 -8.02
N THR A 80 1.96 11.93 -7.64
CA THR A 80 1.69 13.28 -7.12
C THR A 80 2.54 14.34 -7.82
N ALA A 81 1.99 15.54 -8.05
CA ALA A 81 2.69 16.62 -8.71
C ALA A 81 3.64 17.41 -7.80
N ARG A 82 3.51 17.33 -6.46
CA ARG A 82 4.32 18.11 -5.50
C ARG A 82 4.63 17.36 -4.22
N SER A 83 5.85 17.56 -3.70
CA SER A 83 6.26 17.11 -2.37
C SER A 83 5.40 17.70 -1.24
N GLU A 84 4.96 18.97 -1.35
CA GLU A 84 4.11 19.62 -0.34
C GLU A 84 2.67 19.08 -0.31
N GLU A 85 2.13 18.61 -1.44
CA GLU A 85 0.87 17.86 -1.47
C GLU A 85 1.04 16.49 -0.84
N TYR A 86 2.22 15.88 -1.02
CA TYR A 86 2.61 14.64 -0.38
C TYR A 86 2.48 14.73 1.14
N ASP A 87 2.96 15.81 1.75
CA ASP A 87 2.92 16.04 3.20
C ASP A 87 1.48 16.19 3.73
N LYS A 88 0.60 16.80 2.94
CA LYS A 88 -0.83 16.88 3.23
C LYS A 88 -1.55 15.54 3.01
N LEU A 89 -1.11 14.76 2.03
CA LEU A 89 -1.74 13.51 1.60
C LEU A 89 -1.28 12.32 2.46
N ALA A 90 -0.04 12.32 2.92
CA ALA A 90 0.45 11.33 3.90
C ALA A 90 -0.29 11.44 5.25
N GLY A 91 -0.83 12.63 5.57
CA GLY A 91 -1.71 12.86 6.72
C GLY A 91 -3.18 12.55 6.47
N LEU A 92 -3.60 12.37 5.22
CA LEU A 92 -4.97 12.00 4.87
C LEU A 92 -5.07 10.48 4.73
N GLU A 93 -5.98 9.87 5.44
CA GLU A 93 -6.32 8.47 5.70
C GLU A 93 -6.42 7.54 4.45
N GLY A 94 -5.51 7.66 3.46
CA GLY A 94 -5.67 7.00 2.17
C GLY A 94 -5.23 5.54 2.10
N GLY A 95 -4.23 5.10 2.88
CA GLY A 95 -3.73 3.71 2.83
C GLY A 95 -3.12 3.29 1.50
N ALA A 96 -2.38 4.18 0.83
CA ALA A 96 -1.56 3.85 -0.32
C ALA A 96 -0.29 3.10 0.11
N ASP A 97 0.20 2.22 -0.75
CA ASP A 97 1.36 1.37 -0.46
C ASP A 97 2.68 2.05 -0.79
N ASP A 98 2.68 2.97 -1.77
CA ASP A 98 3.83 3.81 -2.13
C ASP A 98 3.38 5.09 -2.84
N TYR A 99 4.30 6.06 -2.98
CA TYR A 99 4.09 7.34 -3.65
C TYR A 99 5.25 7.66 -4.58
N VAL A 100 4.96 8.29 -5.70
CA VAL A 100 5.95 8.75 -6.68
C VAL A 100 5.65 10.18 -7.08
N VAL A 101 6.64 11.06 -6.95
CA VAL A 101 6.50 12.48 -7.29
C VAL A 101 6.75 12.68 -8.79
N LYS A 102 5.85 13.41 -9.46
CA LYS A 102 6.03 13.88 -10.84
C LYS A 102 6.94 15.12 -10.86
N PRO A 103 7.94 15.23 -11.80
CA PRO A 103 8.26 14.25 -12.82
C PRO A 103 9.07 13.07 -12.27
N PHE A 104 8.75 11.85 -12.70
CA PHE A 104 9.41 10.62 -12.26
C PHE A 104 10.19 9.95 -13.38
N SER A 105 11.16 9.12 -13.01
CA SER A 105 11.81 8.21 -13.94
C SER A 105 10.95 6.97 -14.15
N PRO A 106 10.60 6.61 -15.42
CA PRO A 106 9.86 5.36 -15.66
C PRO A 106 10.56 4.10 -15.13
N ARG A 107 11.90 4.10 -15.10
CA ARG A 107 12.68 3.00 -14.50
C ARG A 107 12.48 2.91 -12.99
N GLU A 108 12.41 4.06 -12.32
CA GLU A 108 12.12 4.12 -10.88
C GLU A 108 10.71 3.58 -10.60
N LEU A 109 9.70 4.04 -11.35
CA LEU A 109 8.34 3.57 -11.20
C LEU A 109 8.24 2.05 -11.37
N VAL A 110 8.88 1.48 -12.40
CA VAL A 110 8.94 0.03 -12.61
C VAL A 110 9.61 -0.70 -11.44
N ALA A 111 10.69 -0.15 -10.88
CA ALA A 111 11.35 -0.73 -9.72
C ALA A 111 10.43 -0.75 -8.49
N ARG A 112 9.66 0.33 -8.25
CA ARG A 112 8.67 0.42 -7.17
C ARG A 112 7.51 -0.55 -7.37
N VAL A 113 6.99 -0.67 -8.59
CA VAL A 113 5.97 -1.68 -8.94
C VAL A 113 6.45 -3.09 -8.60
N LYS A 114 7.69 -3.45 -9.00
CA LYS A 114 8.28 -4.75 -8.66
C LYS A 114 8.41 -4.94 -7.15
N ALA A 115 8.85 -3.91 -6.42
CA ALA A 115 9.01 -3.97 -4.98
C ALA A 115 7.67 -4.14 -4.24
N VAL A 116 6.62 -3.45 -4.69
CA VAL A 116 5.27 -3.60 -4.12
C VAL A 116 4.71 -4.98 -4.42
N LEU A 117 4.79 -5.45 -5.67
CA LEU A 117 4.29 -6.78 -6.06
C LEU A 117 5.05 -7.93 -5.38
N ALA A 118 6.36 -7.80 -5.16
CA ALA A 118 7.13 -8.82 -4.46
C ALA A 118 6.64 -9.08 -3.03
N ARG A 119 5.95 -8.11 -2.42
CA ARG A 119 5.35 -8.23 -1.10
C ARG A 119 3.96 -8.90 -1.13
N THR A 120 3.28 -8.84 -2.28
CA THR A 120 1.94 -9.44 -2.46
C THR A 120 2.00 -10.87 -2.97
N MET A 121 3.12 -11.27 -3.59
CA MET A 121 3.31 -12.65 -4.01
C MET A 121 3.79 -13.49 -2.81
N PRO A 122 3.21 -14.68 -2.57
CA PRO A 122 3.79 -15.58 -1.59
C PRO A 122 5.24 -15.83 -1.98
N ALA A 123 6.17 -15.48 -1.08
CA ALA A 123 7.57 -15.86 -1.24
C ALA A 123 7.66 -17.37 -1.44
N PRO A 124 8.61 -17.90 -2.26
CA PRO A 124 8.86 -19.33 -2.30
C PRO A 124 9.15 -19.76 -0.86
N VAL A 125 8.41 -20.75 -0.39
CA VAL A 125 8.31 -21.26 0.98
C VAL A 125 9.65 -21.17 1.75
N ALA A 126 9.95 -20.00 2.30
CA ALA A 126 10.78 -19.91 3.48
C ALA A 126 9.85 -20.31 4.65
N GLU A 127 10.33 -21.10 5.60
CA GLU A 127 9.56 -21.53 6.76
C GLU A 127 8.82 -20.34 7.38
N GLY A 128 7.54 -20.21 7.04
CA GLY A 128 6.72 -19.10 7.50
C GLY A 128 6.45 -19.28 8.98
N ASN A 129 6.72 -18.27 9.78
CA ASN A 129 6.39 -18.29 11.19
C ASN A 129 4.91 -17.96 11.38
N VAL A 130 4.21 -18.81 12.13
CA VAL A 130 2.87 -18.50 12.62
C VAL A 130 3.01 -17.87 14.00
N TYR A 131 2.59 -16.62 14.12
CA TYR A 131 2.56 -15.93 15.41
C TYR A 131 1.14 -15.95 15.97
N THR A 132 1.00 -16.30 17.25
CA THR A 132 -0.30 -16.33 17.94
C THR A 132 -0.23 -15.46 19.20
N PHE A 133 -1.14 -14.48 19.28
CA PHE A 133 -1.31 -13.60 20.44
C PHE A 133 -2.79 -13.61 20.82
N GLY A 134 -3.18 -14.47 21.76
CA GLY A 134 -4.58 -14.64 22.11
C GLY A 134 -5.45 -14.97 20.89
N ASN A 135 -6.33 -14.03 20.52
CA ASN A 135 -7.21 -14.18 19.36
C ASN A 135 -6.61 -13.69 18.03
N LEU A 136 -5.39 -13.19 18.02
CA LEU A 136 -4.70 -12.75 16.82
C LEU A 136 -3.76 -13.85 16.33
N VAL A 137 -3.93 -14.29 15.10
CA VAL A 137 -3.06 -15.25 14.42
C VAL A 137 -2.52 -14.59 13.14
N ILE A 138 -1.21 -14.61 12.97
CA ILE A 138 -0.50 -14.03 11.83
C ILE A 138 0.32 -15.14 11.19
N ASP A 139 0.03 -15.46 9.95
CA ASP A 139 0.77 -16.46 9.17
C ASP A 139 1.56 -15.73 8.08
N THR A 140 2.88 -15.72 8.22
CA THR A 140 3.76 -15.03 7.29
C THR A 140 3.98 -15.78 5.97
N ALA A 141 3.74 -17.10 5.95
CA ALA A 141 3.84 -17.88 4.72
C ALA A 141 2.66 -17.63 3.78
N SER A 142 1.44 -17.60 4.34
CA SER A 142 0.22 -17.33 3.58
C SER A 142 -0.15 -15.85 3.49
N HIS A 143 0.64 -14.94 4.09
CA HIS A 143 0.33 -13.50 4.22
C HIS A 143 -1.07 -13.25 4.79
N SER A 144 -1.52 -14.08 5.73
CA SER A 144 -2.87 -14.00 6.29
C SER A 144 -2.85 -13.59 7.76
N VAL A 145 -3.87 -12.82 8.14
CA VAL A 145 -4.09 -12.40 9.53
C VAL A 145 -5.52 -12.73 9.91
N LYS A 146 -5.68 -13.40 11.06
CA LYS A 146 -7.00 -13.75 11.61
C LYS A 146 -7.17 -13.13 12.99
N VAL A 147 -8.34 -12.53 13.22
CA VAL A 147 -8.78 -12.00 14.51
C VAL A 147 -10.00 -12.80 14.95
N ALA A 148 -9.91 -13.50 16.06
CA ALA A 148 -10.96 -14.40 16.57
C ALA A 148 -11.47 -15.40 15.50
N GLY A 149 -10.55 -15.95 14.69
CA GLY A 149 -10.84 -16.90 13.63
C GLY A 149 -11.37 -16.30 12.31
N GLN A 150 -11.64 -14.99 12.25
CA GLN A 150 -12.07 -14.29 11.04
C GLN A 150 -10.89 -13.59 10.38
N GLU A 151 -10.83 -13.63 9.06
CA GLU A 151 -9.80 -12.95 8.30
C GLU A 151 -9.89 -11.41 8.45
N ALA A 152 -8.75 -10.78 8.76
CA ALA A 152 -8.63 -9.32 8.79
C ALA A 152 -8.09 -8.87 7.43
N PRO A 153 -8.84 -8.03 6.68
CA PRO A 153 -8.42 -7.57 5.36
C PRO A 153 -7.36 -6.48 5.50
N LEU A 154 -6.08 -6.85 5.47
CA LEU A 154 -4.96 -5.92 5.50
C LEU A 154 -4.47 -5.62 4.10
N THR A 155 -4.02 -4.37 3.88
CA THR A 155 -3.20 -4.06 2.71
C THR A 155 -1.82 -4.71 2.86
N PRO A 156 -1.07 -4.92 1.76
CA PRO A 156 0.29 -5.45 1.84
C PRO A 156 1.18 -4.65 2.78
N LYS A 157 1.05 -3.33 2.77
CA LYS A 157 1.85 -2.44 3.62
C LYS A 157 1.46 -2.53 5.11
N GLU A 158 0.19 -2.71 5.41
CA GLU A 158 -0.26 -2.95 6.79
C GLU A 158 0.23 -4.32 7.31
N PHE A 159 0.27 -5.32 6.43
CA PHE A 159 0.83 -6.62 6.77
C PHE A 159 2.32 -6.53 7.07
N ASP A 160 3.11 -5.87 6.21
CA ASP A 160 4.55 -5.62 6.43
C ASP A 160 4.79 -4.91 7.78
N LEU A 161 4.01 -3.86 8.05
CA LEU A 161 4.07 -3.12 9.31
C LEU A 161 3.78 -4.03 10.50
N LEU A 162 2.73 -4.84 10.43
CA LEU A 162 2.37 -5.78 11.50
C LEU A 162 3.48 -6.79 11.76
N VAL A 163 4.03 -7.41 10.71
CA VAL A 163 5.12 -8.38 10.81
C VAL A 163 6.37 -7.72 11.39
N PHE A 164 6.69 -6.48 10.97
CA PHE A 164 7.81 -5.74 11.52
C PHE A 164 7.63 -5.47 13.03
N LEU A 165 6.44 -5.06 13.46
CA LEU A 165 6.13 -4.84 14.88
C LEU A 165 6.21 -6.13 15.70
N VAL A 166 5.71 -7.26 15.17
CA VAL A 166 5.76 -8.58 15.82
C VAL A 166 7.20 -9.05 16.02
N ASN A 167 8.05 -8.89 15.01
CA ASN A 167 9.47 -9.25 15.08
C ASN A 167 10.26 -8.36 16.07
N ASN A 168 9.71 -7.21 16.44
CA ASN A 168 10.29 -6.27 17.42
C ASN A 168 9.42 -6.14 18.68
N LYS A 169 8.65 -7.18 19.04
CA LYS A 169 7.75 -7.13 20.20
C LYS A 169 8.49 -6.75 21.49
N GLY A 170 7.87 -5.90 22.29
CA GLY A 170 8.43 -5.42 23.55
C GLY A 170 9.47 -4.31 23.41
N ILE A 171 9.75 -3.85 22.17
CA ILE A 171 10.68 -2.77 21.88
C ILE A 171 9.87 -1.55 21.42
N ALA A 172 10.10 -0.38 22.02
CA ALA A 172 9.58 0.88 21.52
C ALA A 172 10.36 1.29 20.26
N LEU A 173 9.65 1.52 19.18
CA LEU A 173 10.20 1.86 17.86
C LEU A 173 9.86 3.30 17.52
N SER A 174 10.84 4.11 17.12
CA SER A 174 10.57 5.44 16.60
C SER A 174 9.87 5.37 15.23
N ARG A 175 9.10 6.41 14.90
CA ARG A 175 8.45 6.54 13.60
C ARG A 175 9.44 6.47 12.46
N GLU A 176 10.56 7.17 12.59
CA GLU A 176 11.66 7.15 11.63
C GLU A 176 12.18 5.73 11.39
N LYS A 177 12.41 4.94 12.45
CA LYS A 177 12.86 3.56 12.33
C LYS A 177 11.84 2.67 11.63
N ILE A 178 10.56 2.85 11.94
CA ILE A 178 9.46 2.13 11.28
C ILE A 178 9.43 2.52 9.79
N LEU A 179 9.49 3.81 9.48
CA LEU A 179 9.48 4.33 8.13
C LEU A 179 10.62 3.74 7.30
N GLN A 180 11.85 3.82 7.79
CA GLN A 180 13.05 3.29 7.12
C GLN A 180 12.97 1.77 6.86
N LYS A 181 12.39 1.00 7.78
CA LYS A 181 12.37 -0.47 7.68
C LYS A 181 11.19 -1.03 6.90
N VAL A 182 10.05 -0.36 6.97
CA VAL A 182 8.82 -0.81 6.30
C VAL A 182 8.65 -0.16 4.92
N TRP A 183 9.12 1.09 4.74
CA TRP A 183 9.01 1.84 3.47
C TRP A 183 10.32 1.95 2.68
N ASN A 184 11.49 1.56 3.23
CA ASN A 184 12.86 1.68 2.71
C ASN A 184 13.48 3.08 2.82
N TYR A 185 14.83 3.15 2.71
CA TYR A 185 15.65 4.34 2.90
C TYR A 185 15.38 5.50 1.92
N ASP A 186 14.81 5.20 0.73
CA ASP A 186 14.52 6.21 -0.30
C ASP A 186 13.11 6.80 -0.19
N TYR A 187 12.43 6.53 0.93
CA TYR A 187 11.10 7.07 1.17
C TYR A 187 11.19 8.48 1.74
N PHE A 188 10.80 9.48 0.96
CA PHE A 188 10.79 10.91 1.32
C PHE A 188 9.53 11.34 2.08
N GLY A 189 8.78 10.40 2.67
CA GLY A 189 7.56 10.68 3.42
C GLY A 189 7.79 11.08 4.87
N GLU A 190 6.86 11.88 5.40
CA GLU A 190 6.85 12.28 6.80
C GLU A 190 6.45 11.14 7.76
N ASP A 191 6.79 11.30 9.02
CA ASP A 191 6.40 10.42 10.15
C ASP A 191 4.89 10.15 10.24
N ARG A 192 4.06 11.05 9.71
CA ARG A 192 2.60 10.93 9.66
C ARG A 192 2.10 9.74 8.86
N THR A 193 2.89 9.26 7.88
CA THR A 193 2.56 8.04 7.12
C THR A 193 2.48 6.83 8.04
N VAL A 194 3.39 6.74 9.01
CA VAL A 194 3.38 5.66 10.00
C VAL A 194 2.13 5.74 10.87
N ASP A 195 1.76 6.95 11.33
CA ASP A 195 0.57 7.14 12.17
C ASP A 195 -0.71 6.72 11.45
N THR A 196 -0.82 7.07 10.16
CA THR A 196 -1.96 6.68 9.31
C THR A 196 -2.08 5.16 9.20
N HIS A 197 -1.00 4.48 8.85
CA HIS A 197 -1.01 3.02 8.71
C HIS A 197 -1.21 2.29 10.04
N VAL A 198 -0.65 2.81 11.14
CA VAL A 198 -0.92 2.29 12.50
C VAL A 198 -2.38 2.44 12.87
N LYS A 199 -3.01 3.58 12.53
CA LYS A 199 -4.44 3.82 12.78
C LYS A 199 -5.31 2.83 11.99
N MET A 200 -5.03 2.63 10.70
CA MET A 200 -5.76 1.70 9.84
C MET A 200 -5.57 0.26 10.30
N LEU A 201 -4.33 -0.15 10.55
CA LEU A 201 -4.00 -1.46 11.06
C LEU A 201 -4.74 -1.76 12.38
N ARG A 202 -4.75 -0.81 13.33
CA ARG A 202 -5.55 -0.93 14.56
C ARG A 202 -7.03 -1.11 14.27
N GLY A 203 -7.56 -0.41 13.26
CA GLY A 203 -8.96 -0.54 12.80
C GLY A 203 -9.26 -1.97 12.32
N HIS A 204 -8.42 -2.51 11.46
CA HIS A 204 -8.58 -3.87 10.92
C HIS A 204 -8.38 -4.97 11.99
N LEU A 205 -7.49 -4.75 12.95
CA LEU A 205 -7.29 -5.66 14.09
C LEU A 205 -8.44 -5.62 15.12
N GLY A 206 -9.31 -4.63 15.08
CA GLY A 206 -10.53 -4.54 15.88
C GLY A 206 -10.29 -4.77 17.37
N LYS A 207 -10.76 -5.90 17.93
CA LYS A 207 -10.58 -6.25 19.35
C LYS A 207 -9.12 -6.46 19.75
N CYS A 208 -8.25 -6.79 18.80
CA CYS A 208 -6.81 -7.00 19.01
C CYS A 208 -5.98 -5.71 18.86
N ARG A 209 -6.60 -4.55 18.57
CA ARG A 209 -5.90 -3.26 18.39
C ARG A 209 -4.97 -2.87 19.55
N GLY A 210 -5.27 -3.30 20.77
CA GLY A 210 -4.50 -3.00 21.97
C GLY A 210 -3.11 -3.67 22.02
N TYR A 211 -2.83 -4.63 21.14
CA TYR A 211 -1.48 -5.20 21.03
C TYR A 211 -0.47 -4.21 20.41
N ILE A 212 -0.95 -3.21 19.68
CA ILE A 212 -0.12 -2.13 19.17
C ILE A 212 -0.30 -0.93 20.09
N ALA A 213 0.62 -0.75 21.04
CA ALA A 213 0.62 0.36 21.99
C ALA A 213 1.39 1.57 21.43
N THR A 214 1.04 2.77 21.86
CA THR A 214 1.83 3.98 21.62
C THR A 214 2.65 4.29 22.86
N VAL A 215 3.96 4.46 22.69
CA VAL A 215 4.87 4.88 23.77
C VAL A 215 5.14 6.38 23.60
N TRP A 216 4.50 7.20 24.43
CA TRP A 216 4.60 8.65 24.34
C TRP A 216 6.06 9.13 24.44
N GLY A 217 6.46 9.99 23.50
CA GLY A 217 7.82 10.54 23.41
C GLY A 217 8.84 9.63 22.70
N ILE A 218 8.46 8.42 22.25
CA ILE A 218 9.34 7.50 21.52
C ILE A 218 8.66 7.04 20.22
N GLY A 219 7.45 6.47 20.32
CA GLY A 219 6.78 5.88 19.17
C GLY A 219 5.36 5.39 19.45
#